data_87b3bbefc6029a25e884f3c8238e7010
#
_entry.id   87b3bbefc6029a25e884f3c8238e7010
#
_cell.length_a   1.000
_cell.length_b   1.000
_cell.length_c   1.000
_cell.angle_alpha   90.00
_cell.angle_beta   90.00
_cell.angle_gamma   90.00
#
_symmetry.space_group_name_H-M   'P 1'
#
loop_
_entity.id
_entity.type
_entity.pdbx_description
1 polymer ?
#
loop_
_entity_poly.entity_id
_entity_poly.type
_entity_poly.pdbx_seq_one_letter_code
_entity_poly.pdbx_strand_id
1 'polypeptide(L)'
;MENKGLLFIPDISGFSRFVSQTEIEHSRLIIQELLEILINANQMGLEVSEVEGDAILFYRFGASPNLEEVYKQVERMFCAFHRHLLAYDHRRYCYCTACNAAIDLTLKVITHYGEFVGYSVKNFHKLLGKDVIVAHQLLKNDIALHEYWLVTPSVAGRNSAPAGFAQWMEWNSSAIQTESGAIPFHYTQIGQLKNELVPEPIPQLELASKTKVLSFSREYDTDIRTLFHATGDFNYRSRHIPPNYVVKCVMTQRKPPEVRICRLRNQSCVGTVPPSTSTPHWPACCARR
;
A
#
# COMPACT_ATOMS: atom_id res chain seq x y z
N MET A 1 -12.77 -19.12 -29.66
CA MET A 1 -12.58 -18.29 -28.44
C MET A 1 -11.65 -19.07 -27.53
N GLU A 2 -10.63 -18.44 -27.04
CA GLU A 2 -9.76 -19.08 -26.05
C GLU A 2 -10.51 -19.17 -24.72
N ASN A 3 -10.77 -20.40 -24.25
CA ASN A 3 -11.48 -20.65 -23.00
C ASN A 3 -10.50 -21.07 -21.90
N LYS A 4 -9.19 -20.81 -22.09
CA LYS A 4 -8.14 -21.10 -21.10
C LYS A 4 -7.31 -19.85 -20.84
N GLY A 5 -6.86 -19.73 -19.62
CA GLY A 5 -6.04 -18.59 -19.23
C GLY A 5 -5.48 -18.71 -17.84
N LEU A 6 -4.64 -17.74 -17.50
CA LEU A 6 -4.10 -17.53 -16.17
C LEU A 6 -5.12 -16.73 -15.34
N LEU A 7 -5.37 -17.18 -14.12
CA LEU A 7 -5.99 -16.44 -13.03
C LEU A 7 -4.90 -16.08 -12.03
N PHE A 8 -4.87 -14.82 -11.63
CA PHE A 8 -3.83 -14.26 -10.77
C PHE A 8 -4.49 -13.38 -9.71
N ILE A 9 -4.37 -13.76 -8.44
CA ILE A 9 -5.07 -13.09 -7.34
C ILE A 9 -4.07 -12.66 -6.28
N PRO A 10 -3.64 -11.38 -6.27
CA PRO A 10 -3.04 -10.76 -5.10
C PRO A 10 -4.13 -10.47 -4.06
N ASP A 11 -3.85 -10.77 -2.79
CA ASP A 11 -4.78 -10.62 -1.67
C ASP A 11 -4.02 -10.03 -0.47
N ILE A 12 -4.56 -8.93 0.08
CA ILE A 12 -3.95 -8.21 1.19
C ILE A 12 -4.31 -8.91 2.50
N SER A 13 -3.34 -9.60 3.06
CA SER A 13 -3.53 -10.31 4.34
C SER A 13 -3.53 -9.34 5.51
N GLY A 14 -4.38 -9.64 6.51
CA GLY A 14 -4.61 -8.75 7.67
C GLY A 14 -5.75 -7.76 7.48
N PHE A 15 -6.37 -7.68 6.30
CA PHE A 15 -7.41 -6.73 5.94
C PHE A 15 -8.60 -6.73 6.91
N SER A 16 -9.19 -7.88 7.20
CA SER A 16 -10.39 -7.96 8.07
C SER A 16 -10.12 -7.40 9.46
N ARG A 17 -8.94 -7.71 10.05
CA ARG A 17 -8.53 -7.14 11.34
C ARG A 17 -8.29 -5.64 11.21
N PHE A 18 -7.60 -5.23 10.14
CA PHE A 18 -7.28 -3.82 9.88
C PHE A 18 -8.56 -2.98 9.82
N VAL A 19 -9.53 -3.35 8.98
CA VAL A 19 -10.80 -2.60 8.83
C VAL A 19 -11.66 -2.62 10.09
N SER A 20 -11.65 -3.73 10.85
CA SER A 20 -12.47 -3.84 12.07
C SER A 20 -11.93 -3.05 13.26
N GLN A 21 -10.63 -2.74 13.28
CA GLN A 21 -9.95 -2.11 14.40
C GLN A 21 -9.50 -0.67 14.15
N THR A 22 -9.77 -0.12 12.97
CA THR A 22 -9.25 1.20 12.56
C THR A 22 -10.35 2.15 12.09
N GLU A 23 -10.02 3.42 11.97
CA GLU A 23 -10.93 4.46 11.49
C GLU A 23 -11.24 4.26 10.00
N ILE A 24 -12.53 4.18 9.67
CA ILE A 24 -13.02 3.80 8.34
C ILE A 24 -12.53 4.72 7.22
N GLU A 25 -12.46 6.02 7.46
CA GLU A 25 -12.04 6.99 6.43
C GLU A 25 -10.59 6.79 6.00
N HIS A 26 -9.69 6.59 6.97
CA HIS A 26 -8.27 6.37 6.68
C HIS A 26 -8.01 4.96 6.18
N SER A 27 -8.66 3.95 6.75
CA SER A 27 -8.52 2.57 6.26
C SER A 27 -8.96 2.43 4.82
N ARG A 28 -10.07 3.09 4.43
CA ARG A 28 -10.52 3.13 3.03
C ARG A 28 -9.47 3.72 2.09
N LEU A 29 -8.87 4.86 2.46
CA LEU A 29 -7.84 5.50 1.63
C LEU A 29 -6.60 4.63 1.48
N ILE A 30 -6.14 4.01 2.58
CA ILE A 30 -4.96 3.13 2.58
C ILE A 30 -5.19 1.91 1.69
N ILE A 31 -6.33 1.26 1.82
CA ILE A 31 -6.65 0.08 1.00
C ILE A 31 -6.78 0.45 -0.47
N GLN A 32 -7.45 1.57 -0.77
CA GLN A 32 -7.54 2.07 -2.15
C GLN A 32 -6.15 2.30 -2.75
N GLU A 33 -5.24 2.98 -2.05
CA GLU A 33 -3.87 3.22 -2.51
C GLU A 33 -3.13 1.90 -2.76
N LEU A 34 -3.24 0.93 -1.85
CA LEU A 34 -2.58 -0.37 -1.98
C LEU A 34 -3.10 -1.17 -3.18
N LEU A 35 -4.42 -1.18 -3.41
CA LEU A 35 -5.02 -1.84 -4.58
C LEU A 35 -4.60 -1.16 -5.89
N GLU A 36 -4.55 0.18 -5.92
CA GLU A 36 -4.06 0.94 -7.08
C GLU A 36 -2.59 0.62 -7.39
N ILE A 37 -1.74 0.44 -6.36
CA ILE A 37 -0.34 0.02 -6.52
C ILE A 37 -0.25 -1.36 -7.15
N LEU A 38 -1.07 -2.32 -6.73
CA LEU A 38 -1.10 -3.66 -7.32
C LEU A 38 -1.52 -3.62 -8.79
N ILE A 39 -2.54 -2.81 -9.13
CA ILE A 39 -2.98 -2.63 -10.52
C ILE A 39 -1.87 -2.01 -11.36
N ASN A 40 -1.23 -0.95 -10.86
CA ASN A 40 -0.16 -0.24 -11.56
C ASN A 40 1.13 -1.06 -11.72
N ALA A 41 1.36 -2.02 -10.83
CA ALA A 41 2.52 -2.93 -10.90
C ALA A 41 2.34 -4.06 -11.94
N ASN A 42 1.18 -4.16 -12.59
CA ASN A 42 0.92 -5.15 -13.62
C ASN A 42 1.73 -4.85 -14.89
N GLN A 43 2.57 -5.79 -15.29
CA GLN A 43 3.36 -5.74 -16.54
C GLN A 43 3.17 -6.97 -17.42
N MET A 44 2.44 -7.98 -16.94
CA MET A 44 2.11 -9.16 -17.72
C MET A 44 0.94 -8.94 -18.70
N GLY A 45 0.34 -7.75 -18.74
CA GLY A 45 -0.89 -7.51 -19.51
C GLY A 45 -2.10 -8.27 -18.96
N LEU A 46 -2.15 -8.43 -17.63
CA LEU A 46 -3.32 -9.01 -16.97
C LEU A 46 -4.49 -8.01 -17.01
N GLU A 47 -5.68 -8.51 -17.25
CA GLU A 47 -6.92 -7.73 -17.18
C GLU A 47 -7.54 -7.86 -15.78
N VAL A 48 -8.14 -6.80 -15.26
CA VAL A 48 -8.89 -6.85 -14.00
C VAL A 48 -10.30 -7.34 -14.29
N SER A 49 -10.68 -8.44 -13.67
CA SER A 49 -12.07 -8.91 -13.68
C SER A 49 -12.90 -8.25 -12.60
N GLU A 50 -12.37 -8.26 -11.37
CA GLU A 50 -13.07 -7.68 -10.22
C GLU A 50 -12.12 -7.36 -9.08
N VAL A 51 -12.57 -6.46 -8.21
CA VAL A 51 -11.93 -6.13 -6.94
C VAL A 51 -12.89 -6.53 -5.83
N GLU A 52 -12.48 -7.47 -4.97
CA GLU A 52 -13.29 -8.01 -3.88
C GLU A 52 -12.65 -7.68 -2.53
N GLY A 53 -13.02 -6.53 -1.97
CA GLY A 53 -12.49 -6.08 -0.68
C GLY A 53 -11.00 -5.81 -0.73
N ASP A 54 -10.20 -6.80 -0.36
CA ASP A 54 -8.74 -6.79 -0.25
C ASP A 54 -8.02 -7.57 -1.36
N ALA A 55 -8.77 -8.20 -2.26
CA ALA A 55 -8.23 -9.00 -3.34
C ALA A 55 -8.60 -8.44 -4.71
N ILE A 56 -7.74 -8.68 -5.69
CA ILE A 56 -8.00 -8.36 -7.10
C ILE A 56 -7.94 -9.65 -7.91
N LEU A 57 -9.02 -9.99 -8.60
CA LEU A 57 -9.00 -11.06 -9.59
C LEU A 57 -8.51 -10.51 -10.93
N PHE A 58 -7.28 -10.83 -11.26
CA PHE A 58 -6.74 -10.62 -12.59
C PHE A 58 -6.84 -11.89 -13.44
N TYR A 59 -6.93 -11.71 -14.74
CA TYR A 59 -6.88 -12.81 -15.69
C TYR A 59 -6.12 -12.44 -16.97
N ARG A 60 -5.66 -13.46 -17.69
CA ARG A 60 -5.13 -13.34 -19.05
C ARG A 60 -5.47 -14.60 -19.82
N PHE A 61 -6.23 -14.46 -20.89
CA PHE A 61 -6.49 -15.56 -21.82
C PHE A 61 -5.22 -15.93 -22.61
N GLY A 62 -5.16 -17.18 -23.07
CA GLY A 62 -4.07 -17.70 -23.88
C GLY A 62 -3.33 -18.85 -23.26
N ALA A 63 -2.16 -19.18 -23.79
CA ALA A 63 -1.31 -20.26 -23.29
C ALA A 63 -0.83 -20.01 -21.88
N SER A 64 -0.55 -21.09 -21.13
CA SER A 64 0.07 -20.97 -19.80
C SER A 64 1.39 -20.24 -19.91
N PRO A 65 1.59 -19.15 -19.15
CA PRO A 65 2.86 -18.43 -19.15
C PRO A 65 3.98 -19.29 -18.56
N ASN A 66 5.22 -18.92 -18.86
CA ASN A 66 6.35 -19.49 -18.18
C ASN A 66 6.30 -19.11 -16.69
N LEU A 67 6.64 -20.04 -15.81
CA LEU A 67 6.63 -19.84 -14.37
C LEU A 67 7.55 -18.68 -13.93
N GLU A 68 8.68 -18.47 -14.62
CA GLU A 68 9.58 -17.34 -14.36
C GLU A 68 8.92 -15.99 -14.69
N GLU A 69 8.12 -15.91 -15.75
CA GLU A 69 7.34 -14.71 -16.09
C GLU A 69 6.33 -14.39 -14.98
N VAL A 70 5.64 -15.42 -14.49
CA VAL A 70 4.70 -15.29 -13.37
C VAL A 70 5.42 -14.85 -12.10
N TYR A 71 6.58 -15.44 -11.80
CA TYR A 71 7.39 -15.04 -10.64
C TYR A 71 7.79 -13.58 -10.69
N LYS A 72 8.28 -13.10 -11.83
CA LYS A 72 8.65 -11.68 -12.01
C LYS A 72 7.48 -10.73 -11.75
N GLN A 73 6.27 -11.14 -12.13
CA GLN A 73 5.07 -10.37 -11.84
C GLN A 73 4.71 -10.38 -10.35
N VAL A 74 4.81 -11.55 -9.70
CA VAL A 74 4.60 -11.71 -8.25
C VAL A 74 5.59 -10.84 -7.47
N GLU A 75 6.89 -10.99 -7.77
CA GLU A 75 7.96 -10.21 -7.15
C GLU A 75 7.72 -8.71 -7.28
N ARG A 76 7.37 -8.25 -8.49
CA ARG A 76 7.08 -6.85 -8.75
C ARG A 76 5.93 -6.32 -7.90
N MET A 77 4.78 -7.02 -7.88
CA MET A 77 3.63 -6.59 -7.08
C MET A 77 3.94 -6.62 -5.59
N PHE A 78 4.59 -7.68 -5.11
CA PHE A 78 5.00 -7.81 -3.73
C PHE A 78 5.96 -6.69 -3.29
N CYS A 79 6.99 -6.44 -4.10
CA CYS A 79 7.96 -5.38 -3.82
C CYS A 79 7.34 -3.97 -3.90
N ALA A 80 6.46 -3.71 -4.87
CA ALA A 80 5.78 -2.42 -4.97
C ALA A 80 4.88 -2.15 -3.75
N PHE A 81 4.10 -3.16 -3.34
CA PHE A 81 3.24 -3.13 -2.17
C PHE A 81 4.04 -2.82 -0.89
N HIS A 82 5.06 -3.61 -0.59
CA HIS A 82 5.85 -3.44 0.63
C HIS A 82 6.72 -2.18 0.62
N ARG A 83 7.22 -1.74 -0.55
CA ARG A 83 7.93 -0.46 -0.68
C ARG A 83 7.02 0.71 -0.33
N HIS A 84 5.75 0.66 -0.74
CA HIS A 84 4.77 1.68 -0.36
C HIS A 84 4.50 1.68 1.15
N LEU A 85 4.34 0.52 1.78
CA LEU A 85 4.17 0.42 3.23
C LEU A 85 5.38 0.96 3.99
N LEU A 86 6.61 0.67 3.55
CA LEU A 86 7.83 1.27 4.11
C LEU A 86 7.83 2.79 3.97
N ALA A 87 7.46 3.30 2.78
CA ALA A 87 7.33 4.74 2.57
C ALA A 87 6.24 5.35 3.46
N TYR A 88 5.16 4.62 3.68
CA TYR A 88 4.05 5.02 4.54
C TYR A 88 4.52 5.23 5.99
N ASP A 89 5.31 4.31 6.53
CA ASP A 89 5.86 4.42 7.88
C ASP A 89 6.71 5.69 8.08
N HIS A 90 7.48 6.08 7.07
CA HIS A 90 8.35 7.25 7.11
C HIS A 90 7.67 8.58 6.69
N ARG A 91 6.59 8.52 5.92
CA ARG A 91 5.94 9.70 5.29
C ARG A 91 4.58 10.05 5.88
N ARG A 92 4.03 9.21 6.74
CA ARG A 92 2.71 9.46 7.33
C ARG A 92 2.69 10.75 8.14
N TYR A 93 1.64 11.50 7.94
CA TYR A 93 1.36 12.72 8.69
C TYR A 93 0.33 12.50 9.80
N CYS A 94 -0.24 11.31 9.89
CA CYS A 94 -1.28 10.93 10.83
C CYS A 94 -0.84 9.74 11.67
N TYR A 95 -1.08 9.81 12.96
CA TYR A 95 -0.81 8.73 13.92
C TYR A 95 -2.09 8.05 14.41
N CYS A 96 -3.16 8.07 13.60
CA CYS A 96 -4.38 7.32 13.90
C CYS A 96 -4.13 5.82 13.86
N THR A 97 -5.08 5.05 14.38
CA THR A 97 -4.94 3.58 14.47
C THR A 97 -4.74 2.94 13.09
N ALA A 98 -5.46 3.43 12.05
CA ALA A 98 -5.30 2.94 10.69
C ALA A 98 -3.88 3.17 10.15
N CYS A 99 -3.36 4.39 10.26
CA CYS A 99 -2.03 4.71 9.77
C CYS A 99 -0.90 3.97 10.51
N ASN A 100 -1.11 3.64 11.78
CA ASN A 100 -0.16 2.83 12.55
C ASN A 100 -0.24 1.34 12.16
N ALA A 101 -1.44 0.81 11.96
CA ALA A 101 -1.64 -0.60 11.65
C ALA A 101 -1.39 -0.98 10.18
N ALA A 102 -1.29 0.01 9.28
CA ALA A 102 -1.08 -0.24 7.85
C ALA A 102 0.21 -1.03 7.56
N ILE A 103 1.26 -0.80 8.35
CA ILE A 103 2.55 -1.49 8.18
C ILE A 103 2.50 -2.99 8.48
N ASP A 104 1.46 -3.45 9.18
CA ASP A 104 1.24 -4.87 9.51
C ASP A 104 0.52 -5.62 8.37
N LEU A 105 0.05 -4.92 7.35
CA LEU A 105 -0.56 -5.53 6.19
C LEU A 105 0.51 -6.26 5.36
N THR A 106 0.13 -7.41 4.84
CA THR A 106 1.02 -8.23 4.01
C THR A 106 0.32 -8.67 2.72
N LEU A 107 1.07 -9.21 1.78
CA LEU A 107 0.53 -9.64 0.49
C LEU A 107 0.80 -11.13 0.27
N LYS A 108 -0.25 -11.87 -0.09
CA LYS A 108 -0.15 -13.21 -0.66
C LYS A 108 -0.63 -13.18 -2.10
N VAL A 109 -0.11 -14.09 -2.93
CA VAL A 109 -0.47 -14.17 -4.34
C VAL A 109 -0.83 -15.61 -4.69
N ILE A 110 -1.94 -15.79 -5.38
CA ILE A 110 -2.41 -17.08 -5.86
C ILE A 110 -2.43 -17.06 -7.38
N THR A 111 -1.89 -18.09 -8.00
CA THR A 111 -1.87 -18.27 -9.44
C THR A 111 -2.39 -19.64 -9.85
N HIS A 112 -3.34 -19.63 -10.78
CA HIS A 112 -3.99 -20.82 -11.30
C HIS A 112 -4.18 -20.69 -12.82
N TYR A 113 -3.99 -21.76 -13.55
CA TYR A 113 -4.27 -21.80 -14.98
C TYR A 113 -5.35 -22.84 -15.26
N GLY A 114 -6.42 -22.44 -15.96
CA GLY A 114 -7.55 -23.29 -16.18
C GLY A 114 -8.52 -22.79 -17.24
N GLU A 115 -9.71 -23.38 -17.25
CA GLU A 115 -10.78 -23.09 -18.21
C GLU A 115 -11.82 -22.15 -17.59
N PHE A 116 -12.06 -21.02 -18.25
CA PHE A 116 -13.10 -20.06 -17.88
C PHE A 116 -13.49 -19.23 -19.09
N VAL A 117 -14.64 -18.57 -19.00
CA VAL A 117 -15.17 -17.68 -20.05
C VAL A 117 -15.58 -16.36 -19.44
N GLY A 118 -15.42 -15.30 -20.21
CA GLY A 118 -15.99 -14.01 -19.85
C GLY A 118 -17.48 -13.94 -20.24
N TYR A 119 -18.28 -13.32 -19.39
CA TYR A 119 -19.67 -12.99 -19.70
C TYR A 119 -19.99 -11.58 -19.19
N SER A 120 -21.05 -10.99 -19.74
CA SER A 120 -21.47 -9.64 -19.36
C SER A 120 -22.91 -9.64 -18.89
N VAL A 121 -23.17 -8.94 -17.81
CA VAL A 121 -24.51 -8.61 -17.32
C VAL A 121 -24.60 -7.09 -17.28
N LYS A 122 -25.29 -6.52 -18.24
CA LYS A 122 -25.29 -5.06 -18.49
C LYS A 122 -23.86 -4.54 -18.67
N ASN A 123 -23.41 -3.66 -17.77
CA ASN A 123 -22.07 -3.05 -17.81
C ASN A 123 -21.03 -3.82 -16.97
N PHE A 124 -21.41 -4.93 -16.35
CA PHE A 124 -20.52 -5.73 -15.53
C PHE A 124 -19.96 -6.90 -16.32
N HIS A 125 -18.64 -6.98 -16.40
CA HIS A 125 -17.92 -8.11 -16.98
C HIS A 125 -17.48 -9.04 -15.86
N LYS A 126 -17.75 -10.32 -16.01
CA LYS A 126 -17.45 -11.34 -15.01
C LYS A 126 -16.86 -12.57 -15.67
N LEU A 127 -16.14 -13.35 -14.89
CA LEU A 127 -15.65 -14.65 -15.31
C LEU A 127 -16.55 -15.78 -14.78
N LEU A 128 -16.72 -16.82 -15.57
CA LEU A 128 -17.45 -18.03 -15.22
C LEU A 128 -16.65 -19.26 -15.60
N GLY A 129 -16.47 -20.18 -14.65
CA GLY A 129 -15.77 -21.44 -14.87
C GLY A 129 -15.44 -22.15 -13.56
N LYS A 130 -15.27 -23.48 -13.65
CA LYS A 130 -14.83 -24.27 -12.46
C LYS A 130 -13.50 -23.78 -11.91
N ASP A 131 -12.60 -23.34 -12.78
CA ASP A 131 -11.25 -22.91 -12.39
C ASP A 131 -11.25 -21.52 -11.75
N VAL A 132 -12.26 -20.68 -11.99
CA VAL A 132 -12.50 -19.45 -11.20
C VAL A 132 -12.87 -19.82 -9.77
N ILE A 133 -13.75 -20.81 -9.58
CA ILE A 133 -14.13 -21.30 -8.25
C ILE A 133 -12.91 -21.88 -7.54
N VAL A 134 -12.09 -22.68 -8.22
CA VAL A 134 -10.83 -23.22 -7.69
C VAL A 134 -9.91 -22.10 -7.22
N ALA A 135 -9.71 -21.06 -8.02
CA ALA A 135 -8.84 -19.95 -7.65
C ALA A 135 -9.32 -19.23 -6.38
N HIS A 136 -10.63 -18.99 -6.23
CA HIS A 136 -11.20 -18.43 -5.00
C HIS A 136 -11.13 -19.38 -3.79
N GLN A 137 -11.28 -20.71 -4.00
CA GLN A 137 -11.13 -21.68 -2.93
C GLN A 137 -9.69 -21.71 -2.41
N LEU A 138 -8.69 -21.55 -3.29
CA LEU A 138 -7.27 -21.51 -2.90
C LEU A 138 -6.93 -20.30 -1.99
N LEU A 139 -7.73 -19.25 -1.95
CA LEU A 139 -7.58 -18.14 -0.99
C LEU A 139 -7.83 -18.59 0.46
N LYS A 140 -8.65 -19.64 0.66
CA LYS A 140 -9.07 -20.16 1.97
C LYS A 140 -8.18 -21.33 2.44
N ASN A 141 -6.86 -21.20 2.24
CA ASN A 141 -5.89 -22.19 2.67
C ASN A 141 -5.38 -21.93 4.10
N ASP A 142 -4.71 -22.95 4.68
CA ASP A 142 -4.20 -22.93 6.07
C ASP A 142 -2.70 -22.64 6.15
N ILE A 143 -2.10 -21.95 5.17
CA ILE A 143 -0.70 -21.56 5.21
C ILE A 143 -0.48 -20.54 6.30
N ALA A 144 0.34 -20.88 7.32
CA ALA A 144 0.49 -20.10 8.55
C ALA A 144 1.10 -18.70 8.35
N LEU A 145 2.03 -18.55 7.41
CA LEU A 145 2.65 -17.27 7.09
C LEU A 145 1.99 -16.68 5.85
N HIS A 146 1.55 -15.44 5.93
CA HIS A 146 0.70 -14.80 4.93
C HIS A 146 1.45 -13.98 3.88
N GLU A 147 2.73 -14.27 3.67
CA GLU A 147 3.58 -13.67 2.64
C GLU A 147 4.09 -14.77 1.71
N TYR A 148 3.21 -15.30 0.89
CA TYR A 148 3.54 -16.43 0.03
C TYR A 148 3.02 -16.24 -1.40
N TRP A 149 3.66 -16.94 -2.30
CA TRP A 149 3.16 -17.22 -3.63
C TRP A 149 2.72 -18.67 -3.73
N LEU A 150 1.46 -18.89 -4.09
CA LEU A 150 0.85 -20.18 -4.30
C LEU A 150 0.63 -20.43 -5.79
N VAL A 151 1.00 -21.58 -6.25
CA VAL A 151 0.84 -22.01 -7.64
C VAL A 151 0.22 -23.39 -7.71
N THR A 152 -0.72 -23.58 -8.63
CA THR A 152 -1.25 -24.91 -8.90
C THR A 152 -0.37 -25.68 -9.90
N PRO A 153 -0.45 -27.02 -9.94
CA PRO A 153 0.30 -27.84 -10.91
C PRO A 153 0.04 -27.45 -12.37
N SER A 154 -1.10 -26.84 -12.67
CA SER A 154 -1.43 -26.34 -14.02
C SER A 154 -0.56 -25.16 -14.46
N VAL A 155 0.00 -24.39 -13.50
CA VAL A 155 0.97 -23.31 -13.74
C VAL A 155 2.40 -23.81 -13.59
N ALA A 156 2.67 -24.60 -12.53
CA ALA A 156 4.01 -25.06 -12.18
C ALA A 156 4.59 -26.12 -13.12
N GLY A 157 3.72 -26.80 -13.90
CA GLY A 157 4.09 -28.00 -14.65
C GLY A 157 3.77 -29.28 -13.87
N ARG A 158 3.31 -30.29 -14.57
CA ARG A 158 2.56 -31.42 -13.99
C ARG A 158 3.37 -32.42 -13.12
N ASN A 159 4.69 -32.38 -13.05
CA ASN A 159 5.45 -33.54 -12.54
C ASN A 159 6.46 -33.30 -11.42
N SER A 160 6.63 -32.07 -10.93
CA SER A 160 7.55 -31.81 -9.79
C SER A 160 7.27 -30.46 -9.16
N ALA A 161 7.70 -30.26 -7.91
CA ALA A 161 7.76 -28.94 -7.31
C ALA A 161 8.61 -28.01 -8.20
N PRO A 162 8.21 -26.74 -8.35
CA PRO A 162 8.95 -25.80 -9.18
C PRO A 162 10.40 -25.67 -8.75
N ALA A 163 11.31 -25.39 -9.68
CA ALA A 163 12.66 -24.97 -9.33
C ALA A 163 12.62 -23.59 -8.68
N GLY A 164 13.44 -23.36 -7.66
CA GLY A 164 13.58 -22.03 -7.05
C GLY A 164 14.27 -21.06 -8.01
N PHE A 165 13.80 -19.82 -8.05
CA PHE A 165 14.41 -18.73 -8.84
C PHE A 165 15.46 -17.95 -8.03
N ALA A 166 15.52 -18.19 -6.73
CA ALA A 166 16.51 -17.62 -5.83
C ALA A 166 16.97 -18.68 -4.82
N GLN A 167 18.18 -18.53 -4.27
CA GLN A 167 18.73 -19.51 -3.31
C GLN A 167 17.88 -19.68 -2.03
N TRP A 168 17.16 -18.63 -1.63
CA TRP A 168 16.28 -18.64 -0.46
C TRP A 168 14.91 -19.27 -0.73
N MET A 169 14.56 -19.52 -1.99
CA MET A 169 13.22 -19.96 -2.38
C MET A 169 13.06 -21.47 -2.18
N GLU A 170 12.25 -21.81 -1.20
CA GLU A 170 11.89 -23.21 -0.90
C GLU A 170 10.43 -23.46 -1.24
N TRP A 171 10.18 -24.51 -2.00
CA TRP A 171 8.83 -24.91 -2.36
C TRP A 171 8.29 -25.98 -1.43
N ASN A 172 7.09 -25.73 -0.94
CA ASN A 172 6.28 -26.65 -0.16
C ASN A 172 5.10 -27.13 -1.00
N SER A 173 4.60 -28.33 -0.71
CA SER A 173 3.44 -28.90 -1.36
C SER A 173 2.34 -29.17 -0.34
N SER A 174 1.11 -28.83 -0.69
CA SER A 174 -0.06 -29.07 0.15
C SER A 174 -1.32 -29.24 -0.73
N ALA A 175 -2.45 -29.45 -0.11
CA ALA A 175 -3.73 -29.51 -0.80
C ALA A 175 -4.85 -28.99 0.10
N ILE A 176 -5.80 -28.25 -0.47
CA ILE A 176 -7.04 -27.89 0.20
C ILE A 176 -8.12 -28.92 -0.11
N GLN A 177 -8.87 -29.33 0.90
CA GLN A 177 -10.03 -30.21 0.73
C GLN A 177 -11.26 -29.36 0.43
N THR A 178 -11.95 -29.71 -0.64
CA THR A 178 -13.20 -29.06 -1.06
C THR A 178 -14.29 -30.12 -1.27
N GLU A 179 -15.52 -29.68 -1.43
CA GLU A 179 -16.64 -30.58 -1.78
C GLU A 179 -16.39 -31.34 -3.12
N SER A 180 -15.62 -30.74 -4.01
CA SER A 180 -15.28 -31.30 -5.33
C SER A 180 -14.00 -32.16 -5.30
N GLY A 181 -13.40 -32.37 -4.12
CA GLY A 181 -12.16 -33.14 -3.95
C GLY A 181 -10.97 -32.28 -3.53
N ALA A 182 -9.80 -32.91 -3.44
CA ALA A 182 -8.57 -32.24 -3.05
C ALA A 182 -8.00 -31.40 -4.22
N ILE A 183 -7.65 -30.15 -3.95
CA ILE A 183 -6.97 -29.28 -4.89
C ILE A 183 -5.51 -29.17 -4.46
N PRO A 184 -4.58 -29.83 -5.16
CA PRO A 184 -3.16 -29.75 -4.84
C PRO A 184 -2.57 -28.41 -5.28
N PHE A 185 -1.59 -27.94 -4.51
CA PHE A 185 -0.84 -26.74 -4.84
C PHE A 185 0.58 -26.79 -4.29
N HIS A 186 1.44 -25.94 -4.84
CA HIS A 186 2.77 -25.64 -4.30
C HIS A 186 2.77 -24.19 -3.81
N TYR A 187 3.55 -23.91 -2.78
CA TYR A 187 3.74 -22.55 -2.32
C TYR A 187 5.16 -22.29 -1.86
N THR A 188 5.58 -21.05 -1.94
CA THR A 188 6.85 -20.57 -1.40
C THR A 188 6.64 -19.28 -0.63
N GLN A 189 7.39 -19.12 0.46
CA GLN A 189 7.40 -17.86 1.21
C GLN A 189 8.22 -16.83 0.44
N ILE A 190 7.65 -15.63 0.27
CA ILE A 190 8.28 -14.54 -0.48
C ILE A 190 8.66 -13.33 0.40
N GLY A 191 8.49 -13.44 1.71
CA GLY A 191 8.83 -12.39 2.67
C GLY A 191 10.31 -11.96 2.62
N GLN A 192 11.22 -12.82 2.19
CA GLN A 192 12.64 -12.52 1.98
C GLN A 192 12.87 -11.33 1.02
N LEU A 193 11.98 -11.13 0.06
CA LEU A 193 12.04 -10.00 -0.89
C LEU A 193 12.03 -8.63 -0.19
N LYS A 194 11.49 -8.55 1.02
CA LYS A 194 11.49 -7.31 1.82
C LYS A 194 12.88 -6.87 2.26
N ASN A 195 13.82 -7.80 2.41
CA ASN A 195 15.17 -7.49 2.89
C ASN A 195 15.97 -6.63 1.90
N GLU A 196 15.60 -6.65 0.63
CA GLU A 196 16.26 -5.90 -0.43
C GLU A 196 15.53 -4.57 -0.76
N LEU A 197 14.43 -4.29 -0.08
CA LEU A 197 13.66 -3.09 -0.35
C LEU A 197 14.31 -1.86 0.27
N VAL A 198 14.59 -0.90 -0.60
CA VAL A 198 15.00 0.44 -0.17
C VAL A 198 13.78 1.35 -0.19
N PRO A 199 13.49 2.09 0.89
CA PRO A 199 12.42 3.07 0.89
C PRO A 199 12.63 4.08 -0.24
N GLU A 200 11.57 4.41 -0.98
CA GLU A 200 11.66 5.46 -1.97
C GLU A 200 12.08 6.78 -1.33
N PRO A 201 13.00 7.53 -1.95
CA PRO A 201 13.37 8.83 -1.45
C PRO A 201 12.14 9.74 -1.44
N ILE A 202 12.01 10.57 -0.39
CA ILE A 202 10.93 11.56 -0.33
C ILE A 202 11.06 12.50 -1.52
N PRO A 203 10.02 12.62 -2.38
CA PRO A 203 10.07 13.53 -3.52
C PRO A 203 10.36 14.94 -3.05
N GLN A 204 11.50 15.46 -3.43
CA GLN A 204 11.87 16.85 -3.16
C GLN A 204 11.52 17.68 -4.39
N LEU A 205 10.54 18.57 -4.23
CA LEU A 205 10.30 19.59 -5.26
C LEU A 205 11.54 20.49 -5.35
N GLU A 206 12.00 20.75 -6.55
CA GLU A 206 13.10 21.70 -6.77
C GLU A 206 12.74 23.08 -6.21
N LEU A 207 13.74 23.79 -5.67
CA LEU A 207 13.54 25.11 -5.09
C LEU A 207 12.94 26.10 -6.10
N ALA A 208 13.27 25.96 -7.37
CA ALA A 208 12.73 26.78 -8.46
C ALA A 208 11.22 26.62 -8.68
N SER A 209 10.66 25.47 -8.33
CA SER A 209 9.21 25.18 -8.42
C SER A 209 8.40 25.59 -7.19
N LYS A 210 9.08 26.15 -6.16
CA LYS A 210 8.46 26.53 -4.90
C LYS A 210 8.25 28.04 -4.85
N THR A 211 7.00 28.45 -4.59
CA THR A 211 6.69 29.86 -4.32
C THR A 211 6.79 30.12 -2.82
N LYS A 212 7.64 31.06 -2.40
CA LYS A 212 7.77 31.46 -1.01
C LYS A 212 6.57 32.33 -0.62
N VAL A 213 5.62 31.74 0.10
CA VAL A 213 4.38 32.41 0.50
C VAL A 213 4.56 33.23 1.78
N LEU A 214 5.32 32.70 2.74
CA LEU A 214 5.57 33.32 4.03
C LEU A 214 6.90 32.86 4.59
N SER A 215 7.62 33.75 5.25
CA SER A 215 8.83 33.41 6.01
C SER A 215 8.83 34.20 7.30
N PHE A 216 9.02 33.51 8.42
CA PHE A 216 9.32 34.14 9.70
C PHE A 216 10.39 33.34 10.40
N SER A 217 11.14 34.01 11.26
CA SER A 217 12.18 33.41 12.09
C SER A 217 11.91 33.83 13.53
N ARG A 218 12.04 32.89 14.45
CA ARG A 218 11.94 33.12 15.89
C ARG A 218 12.92 32.21 16.62
N GLU A 219 13.60 32.76 17.60
CA GLU A 219 14.46 32.01 18.50
C GLU A 219 13.64 31.47 19.69
N TYR A 220 13.89 30.22 20.06
CA TYR A 220 13.29 29.57 21.21
C TYR A 220 14.39 28.99 22.07
N ASP A 221 14.33 29.21 23.37
CA ASP A 221 15.24 28.64 24.34
C ASP A 221 14.76 27.22 24.70
N THR A 222 14.90 26.31 23.74
CA THR A 222 14.55 24.91 23.90
C THR A 222 15.34 24.06 22.92
N ASP A 223 15.41 22.74 23.17
CA ASP A 223 16.02 21.79 22.26
C ASP A 223 15.13 21.54 21.02
N ILE A 224 15.79 21.08 19.94
CA ILE A 224 15.14 20.89 18.65
C ILE A 224 14.03 19.84 18.67
N ARG A 225 14.14 18.82 19.53
CA ARG A 225 13.14 17.75 19.63
C ARG A 225 11.86 18.26 20.25
N THR A 226 11.99 19.01 21.36
CA THR A 226 10.85 19.66 22.03
C THR A 226 10.16 20.64 21.08
N LEU A 227 10.93 21.46 20.36
CA LEU A 227 10.38 22.37 19.36
C LEU A 227 9.68 21.64 18.22
N PHE A 228 10.26 20.55 17.72
CA PHE A 228 9.68 19.71 16.69
C PHE A 228 8.33 19.13 17.12
N HIS A 229 8.27 18.55 18.32
CA HIS A 229 7.01 18.00 18.86
C HIS A 229 5.96 19.10 19.04
N ALA A 230 6.33 20.25 19.60
CA ALA A 230 5.40 21.36 19.82
C ALA A 230 4.87 21.95 18.52
N THR A 231 5.69 22.01 17.46
CA THR A 231 5.31 22.60 16.16
C THR A 231 4.79 21.58 15.16
N GLY A 232 5.17 20.31 15.30
CA GLY A 232 4.88 19.22 14.40
C GLY A 232 3.74 18.27 14.82
N ASP A 233 3.17 18.45 16.02
CA ASP A 233 2.05 17.61 16.47
C ASP A 233 0.76 17.94 15.70
N PHE A 234 0.56 17.21 14.62
CA PHE A 234 -0.60 17.32 13.77
C PHE A 234 -1.90 16.85 14.43
N ASN A 235 -1.82 15.93 15.41
CA ASN A 235 -3.00 15.50 16.17
C ASN A 235 -3.55 16.63 17.05
N TYR A 236 -2.68 17.42 17.62
CA TYR A 236 -3.09 18.64 18.32
C TYR A 236 -3.71 19.65 17.37
N ARG A 237 -3.13 19.79 16.17
CA ARG A 237 -3.59 20.72 15.14
C ARG A 237 -4.86 20.29 14.42
N SER A 238 -5.04 19.01 14.18
CA SER A 238 -6.24 18.47 13.50
C SER A 238 -7.54 18.76 14.27
N ARG A 239 -7.45 18.97 15.59
CA ARG A 239 -8.58 19.36 16.43
C ARG A 239 -8.91 20.86 16.35
N HIS A 240 -7.98 21.67 15.84
CA HIS A 240 -8.07 23.14 15.88
C HIS A 240 -7.91 23.84 14.52
N ILE A 241 -7.58 23.10 13.46
CA ILE A 241 -7.42 23.63 12.12
C ILE A 241 -8.45 22.97 11.20
N PRO A 242 -9.24 23.77 10.45
CA PRO A 242 -10.19 23.22 9.49
C PRO A 242 -9.49 22.31 8.46
N PRO A 243 -10.18 21.26 7.93
CA PRO A 243 -9.59 20.24 7.07
C PRO A 243 -8.96 20.78 5.77
N ASN A 244 -9.18 22.04 5.43
CA ASN A 244 -8.69 22.68 4.20
C ASN A 244 -7.28 23.27 4.32
N TYR A 245 -6.60 23.09 5.45
CA TYR A 245 -5.26 23.65 5.67
C TYR A 245 -4.21 22.56 5.77
N VAL A 246 -3.24 22.57 4.86
CA VAL A 246 -2.03 21.74 4.95
C VAL A 246 -0.88 22.64 5.42
N VAL A 247 -0.32 22.34 6.58
CA VAL A 247 0.88 23.02 7.10
C VAL A 247 2.07 22.12 6.92
N LYS A 248 3.06 22.53 6.14
CA LYS A 248 4.36 21.86 6.05
C LYS A 248 5.37 22.62 6.90
N CYS A 249 5.95 21.97 7.89
CA CYS A 249 7.12 22.46 8.60
C CYS A 249 8.39 21.99 7.89
N VAL A 250 9.24 22.90 7.47
CA VAL A 250 10.57 22.59 6.96
C VAL A 250 11.58 23.08 7.98
N MET A 251 12.32 22.17 8.59
CA MET A 251 13.43 22.50 9.48
C MET A 251 14.73 22.55 8.69
N THR A 252 15.48 23.63 8.83
CA THR A 252 16.85 23.72 8.30
C THR A 252 17.83 23.67 9.46
N GLN A 253 18.77 22.72 9.43
CA GLN A 253 19.87 22.66 10.40
C GLN A 253 20.90 23.74 10.10
N ARG A 254 20.67 24.96 10.56
CA ARG A 254 21.74 25.98 10.71
C ARG A 254 21.58 26.63 12.07
N LYS A 255 22.66 26.84 12.78
CA LYS A 255 22.69 27.51 14.09
C LYS A 255 22.30 28.99 13.98
N PRO A 256 21.29 29.49 14.73
CA PRO A 256 20.25 28.76 15.50
C PRO A 256 19.19 28.10 14.58
N PRO A 257 18.43 27.11 15.08
CA PRO A 257 17.44 26.43 14.25
C PRO A 257 16.36 27.42 13.79
N GLU A 258 16.24 27.57 12.47
CA GLU A 258 15.13 28.31 11.85
C GLU A 258 13.99 27.35 11.56
N VAL A 259 12.81 27.68 12.09
CA VAL A 259 11.57 26.98 11.71
C VAL A 259 10.89 27.75 10.60
N ARG A 260 10.79 27.16 9.41
CA ARG A 260 10.08 27.75 8.27
C ARG A 260 8.76 27.02 8.08
N ILE A 261 7.66 27.72 8.25
CA ILE A 261 6.32 27.21 7.98
C ILE A 261 5.89 27.71 6.61
N CYS A 262 5.69 26.78 5.67
CA CYS A 262 5.15 27.09 4.34
C CYS A 262 3.70 26.65 4.28
N ARG A 263 2.81 27.58 3.91
CA ARG A 263 1.39 27.31 3.68
C ARG A 263 1.15 26.92 2.23
N LEU A 264 0.40 25.88 2.01
CA LEU A 264 -0.16 25.55 0.70
C LEU A 264 -1.69 25.68 0.76
N ARG A 265 -2.19 26.64 0.02
CA ARG A 265 -3.54 27.01 -0.46
C ARG A 265 -4.24 28.20 0.17
N ASN A 266 -4.43 29.15 -0.71
CA ASN A 266 -5.50 30.18 -0.80
C ASN A 266 -6.07 30.78 0.49
N GLN A 267 -5.30 31.61 1.19
CA GLN A 267 -5.79 32.87 1.75
C GLN A 267 -4.62 33.65 2.36
N SER A 268 -4.47 34.90 1.92
CA SER A 268 -3.54 35.85 2.49
C SER A 268 -4.01 36.26 3.88
N CYS A 269 -3.27 35.90 4.92
CA CYS A 269 -3.38 36.57 6.21
C CYS A 269 -2.29 37.63 6.32
N VAL A 270 -2.65 38.87 6.19
CA VAL A 270 -1.81 40.00 6.60
C VAL A 270 -2.11 40.25 8.08
N GLY A 271 -1.20 39.83 8.95
CA GLY A 271 -1.30 40.08 10.38
C GLY A 271 0.03 40.61 10.90
N THR A 272 0.03 41.83 11.43
CA THR A 272 1.15 42.36 12.21
C THR A 272 1.22 41.67 13.57
N VAL A 273 2.35 41.11 13.89
CA VAL A 273 2.63 40.45 15.17
C VAL A 273 3.06 41.53 16.17
N PRO A 274 2.39 41.68 17.32
CA PRO A 274 2.86 42.59 18.37
C PRO A 274 4.12 42.03 19.07
N PRO A 275 5.02 42.88 19.57
CA PRO A 275 6.23 42.43 20.22
C PRO A 275 5.96 41.92 21.65
N SER A 276 6.61 40.82 21.97
CA SER A 276 6.99 40.25 23.26
C SER A 276 5.97 40.20 24.41
N THR A 277 5.47 39.00 24.69
CA THR A 277 5.23 38.52 26.05
C THR A 277 5.56 37.03 26.11
N SER A 278 6.10 36.59 27.24
CA SER A 278 6.82 35.36 27.51
C SER A 278 5.96 34.08 27.62
N THR A 279 4.87 34.01 26.91
CA THR A 279 4.08 32.77 26.74
C THR A 279 3.80 32.55 25.26
N PRO A 280 3.86 31.32 24.74
CA PRO A 280 3.62 31.07 23.33
C PRO A 280 2.13 31.22 23.01
N HIS A 281 1.65 32.43 22.89
CA HIS A 281 0.34 32.73 22.29
C HIS A 281 0.52 32.76 20.78
N TRP A 282 -0.11 31.84 20.10
CA TRP A 282 -0.30 31.87 18.65
C TRP A 282 -1.07 33.12 18.24
N PRO A 283 -0.71 33.75 17.11
CA PRO A 283 -1.47 34.90 16.63
C PRO A 283 -2.95 34.54 16.45
N ALA A 284 -3.81 35.45 16.86
CA ALA A 284 -5.27 35.29 16.85
C ALA A 284 -5.89 34.94 15.48
N CYS A 285 -5.13 35.01 14.38
CA CYS A 285 -5.54 34.55 13.05
C CYS A 285 -5.78 33.05 12.95
N CYS A 286 -5.20 32.23 13.85
CA CYS A 286 -5.42 30.81 13.87
C CYS A 286 -6.59 30.38 14.78
N ALA A 287 -7.16 31.30 15.56
CA ALA A 287 -8.19 31.01 16.57
C ALA A 287 -9.63 31.39 16.17
N ARG A 288 -9.86 31.93 14.97
CA ARG A 288 -11.23 32.24 14.53
C ARG A 288 -11.48 31.74 13.09
N ARG A 289 -12.39 30.85 13.03
CA ARG A 289 -13.22 30.21 12.02
C ARG A 289 -12.67 28.91 11.48
#